data_814bfa72ac53936272b139ae474868c4
#
_entry.id   814bfa72ac53936272b139ae474868c4
#
_cell.length_a   1.000
_cell.length_b   1.000
_cell.length_c   1.000
_cell.angle_alpha   90.00
_cell.angle_beta   90.00
_cell.angle_gamma   90.00
#
_symmetry.space_group_name_H-M   'P 1'
#
loop_
_entity.id
_entity.type
_entity.pdbx_description
1 polymer ?
#
loop_
_entity_poly.entity_id
_entity_poly.type
_entity_poly.pdbx_seq_one_letter_code
_entity_poly.pdbx_strand_id
1 'polypeptide(L)'
;MAETEGEEDLDAACAPGRGVILLTAHLGNWELGGRLLAPRLDRTTHVVLSPEQDAALEGYLRSDEPRLRFVTRRRPTSTLGLLAALRRNEAVAMQGDRPTGERGDTHVDFFGARAAFPIGPFVLARAAGAPVVPAFCAMTPEGRYRISMEPPIWVKSGEEGAALATAVGALERVIRRHPTQWFNFFDVWSASRAAA
;
A
#
# COMPACT_ATOMS: atom_id res chain seq x y z
N MET A 1 -15.80 12.83 11.42
CA MET A 1 -15.28 11.45 11.65
C MET A 1 -15.12 10.77 10.30
N ALA A 2 -14.06 9.99 10.12
CA ALA A 2 -13.93 9.15 8.92
C ALA A 2 -14.79 7.90 9.10
N GLU A 3 -15.41 7.46 8.01
CA GLU A 3 -16.11 6.18 7.94
C GLU A 3 -15.09 5.08 7.63
N THR A 4 -15.30 3.86 8.14
CA THR A 4 -14.44 2.71 7.84
C THR A 4 -15.29 1.57 7.30
N GLU A 5 -14.79 0.88 6.27
CA GLU A 5 -15.36 -0.31 5.66
C GLU A 5 -14.30 -1.42 5.61
N GLY A 6 -14.68 -2.69 5.83
CA GLY A 6 -13.76 -3.84 5.80
C GLY A 6 -12.88 -3.94 7.06
N GLU A 7 -13.39 -3.51 8.21
CA GLU A 7 -12.67 -3.62 9.49
C GLU A 7 -12.44 -5.09 9.87
N GLU A 8 -13.41 -5.94 9.58
CA GLU A 8 -13.33 -7.38 9.77
C GLU A 8 -12.23 -8.03 8.94
N ASP A 9 -11.94 -7.50 7.74
CA ASP A 9 -10.86 -7.96 6.88
C ASP A 9 -9.48 -7.62 7.49
N LEU A 10 -9.34 -6.41 8.06
CA LEU A 10 -8.13 -6.01 8.76
C LEU A 10 -7.92 -6.84 10.04
N ASP A 11 -8.98 -7.09 10.81
CA ASP A 11 -8.93 -7.91 12.01
C ASP A 11 -8.52 -9.35 11.68
N ALA A 12 -9.10 -9.93 10.62
CA ALA A 12 -8.73 -11.25 10.11
C ALA A 12 -7.27 -11.31 9.65
N ALA A 13 -6.77 -10.26 8.99
CA ALA A 13 -5.38 -10.14 8.60
C ALA A 13 -4.42 -10.10 9.80
N CYS A 14 -4.82 -9.42 10.86
CA CYS A 14 -4.02 -9.22 12.07
C CYS A 14 -4.04 -10.41 13.05
N ALA A 15 -5.10 -11.21 13.05
CA ALA A 15 -5.33 -12.31 14.01
C ALA A 15 -4.19 -13.33 14.09
N PRO A 16 -3.50 -13.74 13.00
CA PRO A 16 -2.40 -14.70 13.09
C PRO A 16 -1.12 -14.17 13.75
N GLY A 17 -1.02 -12.88 14.06
CA GLY A 17 0.14 -12.30 14.73
C GLY A 17 1.43 -12.27 13.91
N ARG A 18 1.30 -12.16 12.58
CA ARG A 18 2.44 -12.18 11.64
C ARG A 18 2.75 -10.83 11.00
N GLY A 19 2.27 -9.73 11.61
CA GLY A 19 2.29 -8.42 11.01
C GLY A 19 1.30 -8.30 9.84
N VAL A 20 1.25 -7.12 9.24
CA VAL A 20 0.38 -6.84 8.09
C VAL A 20 1.03 -5.80 7.18
N ILE A 21 0.88 -5.97 5.87
CA ILE A 21 1.22 -4.93 4.89
C ILE A 21 -0.06 -4.22 4.49
N LEU A 22 -0.16 -2.92 4.77
CA LEU A 22 -1.19 -2.04 4.25
C LEU A 22 -0.72 -1.51 2.90
N LEU A 23 -1.32 -1.97 1.82
CA LEU A 23 -0.99 -1.52 0.47
C LEU A 23 -1.98 -0.45 0.04
N THR A 24 -1.47 0.77 -0.18
CA THR A 24 -2.28 1.91 -0.61
C THR A 24 -1.79 2.43 -1.98
N ALA A 25 -2.35 3.54 -2.42
CA ALA A 25 -2.01 4.23 -3.64
C ALA A 25 -1.95 5.75 -3.41
N HIS A 26 -1.42 6.49 -4.38
CA HIS A 26 -1.54 7.95 -4.41
C HIS A 26 -2.99 8.35 -4.75
N LEU A 27 -3.93 7.91 -3.91
CA LEU A 27 -5.37 8.10 -4.08
C LEU A 27 -5.98 8.70 -2.81
N GLY A 28 -6.77 9.75 -3.00
CA GLY A 28 -7.45 10.44 -1.90
C GLY A 28 -6.47 11.02 -0.88
N ASN A 29 -6.72 10.78 0.40
CA ASN A 29 -5.85 11.22 1.48
C ASN A 29 -5.25 10.02 2.23
N TRP A 30 -4.28 9.34 1.58
CA TRP A 30 -3.59 8.18 2.15
C TRP A 30 -2.86 8.52 3.47
N GLU A 31 -2.40 9.77 3.64
CA GLU A 31 -1.73 10.24 4.85
C GLU A 31 -2.68 10.25 6.05
N LEU A 32 -3.87 10.80 5.85
CA LEU A 32 -4.94 10.77 6.85
C LEU A 32 -5.34 9.31 7.17
N GLY A 33 -5.45 8.47 6.13
CA GLY A 33 -5.72 7.04 6.29
C GLY A 33 -4.70 6.38 7.22
N GLY A 34 -3.42 6.63 7.01
CA GLY A 34 -2.35 6.12 7.87
C GLY A 34 -2.46 6.58 9.32
N ARG A 35 -2.77 7.86 9.56
CA ARG A 35 -2.97 8.41 10.91
C ARG A 35 -4.19 7.83 11.62
N LEU A 36 -5.27 7.58 10.90
CA LEU A 36 -6.50 7.04 11.47
C LEU A 36 -6.41 5.54 11.75
N LEU A 37 -5.67 4.79 10.92
CA LEU A 37 -5.49 3.34 11.09
C LEU A 37 -4.39 2.99 12.11
N ALA A 38 -3.33 3.79 12.26
CA ALA A 38 -2.21 3.47 13.16
C ALA A 38 -2.63 3.25 14.63
N PRO A 39 -3.47 4.10 15.25
CA PRO A 39 -3.96 3.85 16.60
C PRO A 39 -4.82 2.58 16.71
N ARG A 40 -5.58 2.28 15.64
CA ARG A 40 -6.49 1.14 15.60
C ARG A 40 -5.76 -0.20 15.48
N LEU A 41 -4.64 -0.23 14.76
CA LEU A 41 -3.80 -1.41 14.66
C LEU A 41 -3.13 -1.80 15.98
N ASP A 42 -3.05 -0.87 16.93
CA ASP A 42 -2.40 -1.03 18.24
C ASP A 42 -0.96 -1.60 18.16
N ARG A 43 -0.24 -1.23 17.12
CA ARG A 43 1.14 -1.66 16.85
C ARG A 43 1.94 -0.61 16.10
N THR A 44 3.27 -0.71 16.15
CA THR A 44 4.14 0.15 15.35
C THR A 44 3.85 -0.05 13.85
N THR A 45 3.65 1.06 13.13
CA THR A 45 3.43 1.07 11.69
C THR A 45 4.59 1.76 10.98
N HIS A 46 5.29 1.02 10.13
CA HIS A 46 6.39 1.51 9.31
C HIS A 46 5.84 2.04 8.00
N VAL A 47 5.88 3.36 7.81
CA VAL A 47 5.44 4.01 6.56
C VAL A 47 6.64 4.12 5.62
N VAL A 48 6.54 3.44 4.48
CA VAL A 48 7.60 3.44 3.47
C VAL A 48 7.42 4.64 2.55
N LEU A 49 8.41 5.54 2.54
CA LEU A 49 8.43 6.72 1.70
C LEU A 49 9.38 6.56 0.52
N SER A 50 9.00 7.14 -0.62
CA SER A 50 9.93 7.37 -1.74
C SER A 50 11.00 8.39 -1.35
N PRO A 51 12.24 8.27 -1.88
CA PRO A 51 13.30 9.25 -1.64
C PRO A 51 12.99 10.67 -2.12
N GLU A 52 12.03 10.82 -3.01
CA GLU A 52 11.63 12.10 -3.62
C GLU A 52 10.56 12.85 -2.81
N GLN A 53 10.04 12.24 -1.76
CA GLN A 53 9.08 12.91 -0.89
C GLN A 53 9.80 13.93 0.00
N ASP A 54 9.28 15.16 0.01
CA ASP A 54 9.86 16.32 0.66
C ASP A 54 10.07 16.12 2.18
N ALA A 55 11.21 16.58 2.69
CA ALA A 55 11.51 16.58 4.13
C ALA A 55 10.49 17.36 4.97
N ALA A 56 9.82 18.35 4.38
CA ALA A 56 8.75 19.11 5.04
C ALA A 56 7.50 18.23 5.27
N LEU A 57 7.13 17.40 4.29
CA LEU A 57 6.06 16.42 4.43
C LEU A 57 6.39 15.38 5.52
N GLU A 58 7.62 14.91 5.55
CA GLU A 58 8.10 13.99 6.59
C GLU A 58 8.00 14.62 7.99
N GLY A 59 8.36 15.88 8.13
CA GLY A 59 8.21 16.63 9.38
C GLY A 59 6.75 16.78 9.82
N TYR A 60 5.85 17.08 8.89
CA TYR A 60 4.41 17.18 9.15
C TYR A 60 3.80 15.82 9.57
N LEU A 61 4.19 14.74 8.92
CA LEU A 61 3.70 13.40 9.21
C LEU A 61 4.20 12.86 10.56
N ARG A 62 5.39 13.27 11.00
CA ARG A 62 6.02 12.79 12.25
C ARG A 62 5.43 13.38 13.51
N SER A 63 4.70 14.50 13.43
CA SER A 63 4.48 15.35 14.62
C SER A 63 3.49 14.81 15.64
N ASP A 64 2.54 13.92 15.29
CA ASP A 64 1.39 13.65 16.16
C ASP A 64 1.03 12.18 16.41
N GLU A 65 1.75 11.18 15.80
CA GLU A 65 1.43 9.78 16.01
C GLU A 65 2.69 8.97 16.39
N PRO A 66 2.86 8.64 17.68
CA PRO A 66 4.07 7.98 18.19
C PRO A 66 4.26 6.54 17.65
N ARG A 67 3.22 5.93 17.10
CA ARG A 67 3.28 4.57 16.52
C ARG A 67 3.76 4.56 15.07
N LEU A 68 3.84 5.72 14.39
CA LEU A 68 4.35 5.81 13.04
C LEU A 68 5.88 5.89 13.02
N ARG A 69 6.50 5.10 12.15
CA ARG A 69 7.94 5.11 11.86
C ARG A 69 8.14 5.27 10.37
N PHE A 70 8.84 6.31 9.94
CA PHE A 70 9.09 6.58 8.52
C PHE A 70 10.37 5.90 8.07
N VAL A 71 10.28 5.13 6.98
CA VAL A 71 11.38 4.35 6.39
C VAL A 71 11.58 4.77 4.96
N THR A 72 12.72 5.34 4.63
CA THR A 72 13.07 5.72 3.25
C THR A 72 13.70 4.54 2.52
N ARG A 73 13.25 4.27 1.30
CA ARG A 73 13.69 3.15 0.42
C ARG A 73 15.09 3.31 -0.17
N ARG A 74 16.03 3.96 0.50
CA ARG A 74 17.38 4.26 -0.07
C ARG A 74 18.41 3.15 0.10
N ARG A 75 18.18 2.14 0.96
CA ARG A 75 19.20 1.13 1.31
C ARG A 75 18.64 -0.28 1.23
N PRO A 76 19.42 -1.27 0.76
CA PRO A 76 19.04 -2.69 0.81
C PRO A 76 18.68 -3.14 2.24
N THR A 77 19.33 -2.56 3.25
CA THR A 77 19.05 -2.80 4.67
C THR A 77 17.64 -2.38 5.11
N SER A 78 17.00 -1.44 4.38
CA SER A 78 15.62 -1.04 4.68
C SER A 78 14.63 -2.21 4.51
N THR A 79 14.78 -3.03 3.45
CA THR A 79 13.93 -4.21 3.23
C THR A 79 14.08 -5.24 4.34
N LEU A 80 15.32 -5.48 4.82
CA LEU A 80 15.56 -6.40 5.95
C LEU A 80 14.93 -5.87 7.25
N GLY A 81 14.96 -4.55 7.46
CA GLY A 81 14.31 -3.89 8.59
C GLY A 81 12.79 -4.07 8.56
N LEU A 82 12.16 -3.92 7.39
CA LEU A 82 10.72 -4.13 7.20
C LEU A 82 10.34 -5.61 7.40
N LEU A 83 11.15 -6.55 6.90
CA LEU A 83 10.95 -7.97 7.14
C LEU A 83 10.99 -8.30 8.64
N ALA A 84 11.97 -7.76 9.36
CA ALA A 84 12.09 -7.94 10.81
C ALA A 84 10.90 -7.32 11.57
N ALA A 85 10.42 -6.15 11.12
CA ALA A 85 9.24 -5.49 11.69
C ALA A 85 7.97 -6.36 11.56
N LEU A 86 7.70 -6.88 10.36
CA LEU A 86 6.57 -7.79 10.13
C LEU A 86 6.66 -9.04 11.01
N ARG A 87 7.85 -9.63 11.17
CA ARG A 87 8.08 -10.80 12.04
C ARG A 87 7.87 -10.49 13.53
N ARG A 88 7.97 -9.22 13.95
CA ARG A 88 7.61 -8.77 15.29
C ARG A 88 6.14 -8.40 15.42
N ASN A 89 5.30 -8.76 14.45
CA ASN A 89 3.88 -8.43 14.42
C ASN A 89 3.61 -6.91 14.30
N GLU A 90 4.52 -6.16 13.64
CA GLU A 90 4.34 -4.75 13.34
C GLU A 90 3.67 -4.57 11.96
N ALA A 91 3.16 -3.38 11.68
CA ALA A 91 2.55 -3.07 10.39
C ALA A 91 3.54 -2.36 9.45
N VAL A 92 3.39 -2.57 8.15
CA VAL A 92 4.13 -1.85 7.10
C VAL A 92 3.12 -1.24 6.16
N ALA A 93 3.12 0.08 6.02
CA ALA A 93 2.28 0.80 5.07
C ALA A 93 3.12 1.28 3.89
N MET A 94 2.68 1.01 2.66
CA MET A 94 3.39 1.41 1.44
C MET A 94 2.44 1.65 0.28
N GLN A 95 2.86 2.54 -0.61
CA GLN A 95 2.18 2.78 -1.87
C GLN A 95 2.64 1.77 -2.92
N GLY A 96 1.70 1.26 -3.73
CA GLY A 96 1.97 0.22 -4.73
C GLY A 96 1.47 0.55 -6.13
N ASP A 97 1.16 1.81 -6.42
CA ASP A 97 0.55 2.25 -7.69
C ASP A 97 1.54 2.87 -8.68
N ARG A 98 2.82 3.02 -8.31
CA ARG A 98 3.84 3.58 -9.20
C ARG A 98 4.96 2.58 -9.45
N PRO A 99 5.30 2.32 -10.73
CA PRO A 99 6.45 1.49 -11.05
C PRO A 99 7.74 2.13 -10.50
N THR A 100 8.68 1.29 -10.14
CA THR A 100 9.97 1.72 -9.59
C THR A 100 11.00 2.00 -10.70
N GLY A 101 10.71 1.58 -11.94
CA GLY A 101 11.63 1.63 -13.06
C GLY A 101 12.77 0.60 -12.97
N GLU A 102 12.69 -0.33 -12.03
CA GLU A 102 13.70 -1.35 -11.76
C GLU A 102 13.22 -2.74 -12.17
N ARG A 103 14.11 -3.75 -12.08
CA ARG A 103 13.78 -5.17 -12.34
C ARG A 103 12.69 -5.76 -11.43
N GLY A 104 12.21 -5.01 -10.45
CA GLY A 104 11.17 -5.40 -9.51
C GLY A 104 9.75 -5.03 -9.94
N ASP A 105 9.54 -4.55 -11.16
CA ASP A 105 8.20 -4.25 -11.66
C ASP A 105 7.66 -5.42 -12.49
N THR A 106 6.37 -5.69 -12.35
CA THR A 106 5.66 -6.77 -13.05
C THR A 106 4.47 -6.20 -13.80
N HIS A 107 4.26 -6.63 -15.05
CA HIS A 107 3.14 -6.20 -15.86
C HIS A 107 1.88 -7.01 -15.53
N VAL A 108 0.80 -6.30 -15.23
CA VAL A 108 -0.54 -6.86 -15.02
C VAL A 108 -1.57 -6.08 -15.84
N ASP A 109 -2.74 -6.66 -16.04
CA ASP A 109 -3.84 -5.97 -16.68
C ASP A 109 -4.42 -4.89 -15.76
N PHE A 110 -4.57 -3.68 -16.30
CA PHE A 110 -5.08 -2.52 -15.60
C PHE A 110 -5.88 -1.64 -16.56
N PHE A 111 -7.18 -1.49 -16.33
CA PHE A 111 -8.12 -0.83 -17.24
C PHE A 111 -8.08 -1.38 -18.68
N GLY A 112 -7.91 -2.69 -18.84
CA GLY A 112 -7.90 -3.37 -20.13
C GLY A 112 -6.59 -3.27 -20.92
N ALA A 113 -5.52 -2.71 -20.34
CA ALA A 113 -4.18 -2.69 -20.95
C ALA A 113 -3.11 -3.12 -19.94
N ARG A 114 -1.97 -3.57 -20.47
CA ARG A 114 -0.83 -3.99 -19.61
C ARG A 114 -0.16 -2.77 -18.99
N ALA A 115 0.02 -2.78 -17.68
CA ALA A 115 0.72 -1.73 -16.93
C ALA A 115 1.70 -2.33 -15.93
N ALA A 116 2.79 -1.62 -15.64
CA ALA A 116 3.83 -2.07 -14.73
C ALA A 116 3.52 -1.63 -13.29
N PHE A 117 3.62 -2.57 -12.35
CA PHE A 117 3.42 -2.34 -10.92
C PHE A 117 4.53 -3.01 -10.09
N PRO A 118 4.89 -2.47 -8.90
CA PRO A 118 5.95 -3.03 -8.07
C PRO A 118 5.54 -4.37 -7.45
N ILE A 119 6.32 -5.42 -7.67
CA ILE A 119 6.12 -6.74 -7.05
C ILE A 119 6.65 -6.81 -5.61
N GLY A 120 7.49 -5.84 -5.22
CA GLY A 120 8.20 -5.83 -3.94
C GLY A 120 7.33 -6.07 -2.70
N PRO A 121 6.16 -5.45 -2.54
CA PRO A 121 5.25 -5.69 -1.41
C PRO A 121 4.87 -7.15 -1.25
N PHE A 122 4.63 -7.86 -2.34
CA PHE A 122 4.20 -9.27 -2.35
C PHE A 122 5.35 -10.23 -2.06
N VAL A 123 6.56 -9.92 -2.56
CA VAL A 123 7.79 -10.65 -2.19
C VAL A 123 8.08 -10.50 -0.70
N LEU A 124 7.92 -9.29 -0.14
CA LEU A 124 8.09 -9.03 1.29
C LEU A 124 7.03 -9.76 2.12
N ALA A 125 5.77 -9.72 1.70
CA ALA A 125 4.66 -10.42 2.34
C ALA A 125 4.93 -11.92 2.44
N ARG A 126 5.31 -12.56 1.33
CA ARG A 126 5.68 -13.97 1.29
C ARG A 126 6.85 -14.29 2.23
N ALA A 127 7.91 -13.49 2.20
CA ALA A 127 9.10 -13.71 3.02
C ALA A 127 8.82 -13.57 4.53
N ALA A 128 7.86 -12.72 4.90
CA ALA A 128 7.42 -12.51 6.28
C ALA A 128 6.34 -13.51 6.72
N GLY A 129 5.61 -14.11 5.78
CA GLY A 129 4.37 -14.84 6.05
C GLY A 129 3.22 -13.91 6.50
N ALA A 130 3.30 -12.63 6.14
CA ALA A 130 2.32 -11.60 6.47
C ALA A 130 1.33 -11.39 5.31
N PRO A 131 0.06 -11.06 5.57
CA PRO A 131 -0.89 -10.72 4.52
C PRO A 131 -0.65 -9.30 3.98
N VAL A 132 -1.13 -9.06 2.75
CA VAL A 132 -1.29 -7.74 2.17
C VAL A 132 -2.76 -7.37 2.22
N VAL A 133 -3.09 -6.23 2.83
CA VAL A 133 -4.43 -5.65 2.84
C VAL A 133 -4.42 -4.39 1.99
N PRO A 134 -5.07 -4.38 0.82
CA PRO A 134 -5.29 -3.14 0.08
C PRO A 134 -6.20 -2.22 0.89
N ALA A 135 -5.75 -0.98 1.13
CA ALA A 135 -6.45 0.00 1.95
C ALA A 135 -6.38 1.40 1.32
N PHE A 136 -7.54 2.04 1.18
CA PHE A 136 -7.65 3.33 0.50
C PHE A 136 -8.45 4.32 1.33
N CYS A 137 -8.05 5.60 1.31
CA CYS A 137 -8.75 6.66 2.02
C CYS A 137 -9.23 7.71 1.01
N ALA A 138 -10.48 7.62 0.59
CA ALA A 138 -11.08 8.53 -0.39
C ALA A 138 -12.08 9.49 0.27
N MET A 139 -12.26 10.66 -0.33
CA MET A 139 -13.29 11.61 0.08
C MET A 139 -14.63 11.22 -0.58
N THR A 140 -15.69 11.17 0.23
CA THR A 140 -17.05 10.94 -0.25
C THR A 140 -17.64 12.19 -0.89
N PRO A 141 -18.72 12.09 -1.69
CA PRO A 141 -19.40 13.27 -2.25
C PRO A 141 -19.87 14.29 -1.19
N GLU A 142 -20.13 13.82 0.02
CA GLU A 142 -20.53 14.66 1.16
C GLU A 142 -19.36 15.36 1.86
N GLY A 143 -18.13 15.23 1.32
CA GLY A 143 -16.93 15.87 1.86
C GLY A 143 -16.37 15.19 3.13
N ARG A 144 -16.74 13.94 3.39
CA ARG A 144 -16.17 13.13 4.48
C ARG A 144 -15.13 12.17 3.93
N TYR A 145 -14.22 11.71 4.76
CA TYR A 145 -13.28 10.66 4.37
C TYR A 145 -13.83 9.28 4.73
N ARG A 146 -13.60 8.33 3.81
CA ARG A 146 -13.89 6.92 4.02
C ARG A 146 -12.63 6.10 3.80
N ILE A 147 -12.31 5.24 4.76
CA ILE A 147 -11.25 4.26 4.64
C ILE A 147 -11.90 2.94 4.26
N SER A 148 -11.56 2.39 3.12
CA SER A 148 -11.97 1.07 2.66
C SER A 148 -10.80 0.11 2.72
N MET A 149 -11.02 -1.06 3.32
CA MET A 149 -10.06 -2.16 3.38
C MET A 149 -10.65 -3.34 2.61
N GLU A 150 -9.83 -3.96 1.78
CA GLU A 150 -10.20 -5.12 0.98
C GLU A 150 -9.74 -6.41 1.68
N PRO A 151 -10.29 -7.57 1.35
CA PRO A 151 -9.89 -8.85 1.92
C PRO A 151 -8.37 -9.08 1.89
N PRO A 152 -7.81 -9.70 2.93
CA PRO A 152 -6.37 -9.93 3.02
C PRO A 152 -5.88 -10.91 1.95
N ILE A 153 -4.79 -10.56 1.30
CA ILE A 153 -4.13 -11.36 0.25
C ILE A 153 -2.96 -12.10 0.90
N TRP A 154 -3.07 -13.41 1.03
CA TRP A 154 -2.01 -14.29 1.51
C TRP A 154 -1.16 -14.78 0.33
N VAL A 155 0.14 -14.49 0.36
CA VAL A 155 1.04 -14.76 -0.78
C VAL A 155 1.82 -16.05 -0.54
N LYS A 156 1.58 -17.05 -1.38
CA LYS A 156 2.40 -18.29 -1.42
C LYS A 156 3.55 -18.15 -2.41
N SER A 157 4.50 -19.07 -2.30
CA SER A 157 5.66 -19.09 -3.22
C SER A 157 5.21 -19.31 -4.66
N GLY A 158 5.63 -18.41 -5.55
CA GLY A 158 5.26 -18.42 -6.97
C GLY A 158 3.91 -17.75 -7.29
N GLU A 159 3.16 -17.28 -6.29
CA GLU A 159 1.86 -16.62 -6.46
C GLU A 159 1.95 -15.08 -6.37
N GLU A 160 3.16 -14.51 -6.29
CA GLU A 160 3.34 -13.07 -6.11
C GLU A 160 2.68 -12.25 -7.24
N GLY A 161 2.75 -12.74 -8.48
CA GLY A 161 2.12 -12.10 -9.63
C GLY A 161 0.59 -12.12 -9.57
N ALA A 162 0.00 -13.23 -9.13
CA ALA A 162 -1.45 -13.35 -8.95
C ALA A 162 -1.94 -12.45 -7.79
N ALA A 163 -1.19 -12.40 -6.70
CA ALA A 163 -1.45 -11.52 -5.56
C ALA A 163 -1.40 -10.04 -5.97
N LEU A 164 -0.39 -9.66 -6.77
CA LEU A 164 -0.30 -8.32 -7.36
C LEU A 164 -1.53 -8.01 -8.21
N ALA A 165 -1.92 -8.92 -9.11
CA ALA A 165 -3.10 -8.72 -9.97
C ALA A 165 -4.39 -8.53 -9.14
N THR A 166 -4.55 -9.27 -8.05
CA THR A 166 -5.67 -9.10 -7.12
C THR A 166 -5.68 -7.69 -6.51
N ALA A 167 -4.55 -7.23 -6.01
CA ALA A 167 -4.43 -5.88 -5.42
C ALA A 167 -4.64 -4.77 -6.44
N VAL A 168 -4.12 -4.92 -7.68
CA VAL A 168 -4.34 -3.97 -8.78
C VAL A 168 -5.82 -3.93 -9.19
N GLY A 169 -6.51 -5.07 -9.18
CA GLY A 169 -7.96 -5.12 -9.38
C GLY A 169 -8.73 -4.35 -8.30
N ALA A 170 -8.29 -4.42 -7.03
CA ALA A 170 -8.86 -3.60 -5.96
C ALA A 170 -8.63 -2.10 -6.21
N LEU A 171 -7.41 -1.71 -6.57
CA LEU A 171 -7.09 -0.33 -6.94
C LEU A 171 -7.97 0.17 -8.11
N GLU A 172 -8.11 -0.64 -9.16
CA GLU A 172 -8.96 -0.29 -10.31
C GLU A 172 -10.41 -0.03 -9.90
N ARG A 173 -10.99 -0.87 -9.01
CA ARG A 173 -12.35 -0.66 -8.49
C ARG A 173 -12.49 0.67 -7.75
N VAL A 174 -11.51 1.03 -6.93
CA VAL A 174 -11.53 2.29 -6.17
C VAL A 174 -11.34 3.49 -7.08
N ILE A 175 -10.44 3.42 -8.07
CA ILE A 175 -10.28 4.49 -9.07
C ILE A 175 -11.57 4.69 -9.86
N ARG A 176 -12.27 3.63 -10.28
CA ARG A 176 -13.57 3.75 -10.96
C ARG A 176 -14.62 4.50 -10.14
N ARG A 177 -14.61 4.32 -8.81
CA ARG A 177 -15.51 5.03 -7.89
C ARG A 177 -15.09 6.48 -7.65
N HIS A 178 -13.77 6.75 -7.68
CA HIS A 178 -13.18 8.05 -7.33
C HIS A 178 -12.13 8.52 -8.35
N PRO A 179 -12.47 8.65 -9.65
CA PRO A 179 -11.48 8.85 -10.71
C PRO A 179 -10.68 10.15 -10.60
N THR A 180 -11.26 11.19 -10.00
CA THR A 180 -10.61 12.49 -9.79
C THR A 180 -9.70 12.53 -8.56
N GLN A 181 -9.65 11.45 -7.78
CA GLN A 181 -8.86 11.39 -6.55
C GLN A 181 -7.60 10.52 -6.69
N TRP A 182 -7.34 9.93 -7.86
CA TRP A 182 -6.09 9.23 -8.13
C TRP A 182 -5.07 10.21 -8.70
N PHE A 183 -4.04 10.53 -7.92
CA PHE A 183 -3.02 11.52 -8.25
C PHE A 183 -1.89 10.90 -9.07
N ASN A 184 -2.25 10.35 -10.23
CA ASN A 184 -1.32 9.83 -11.21
C ASN A 184 -1.20 10.79 -12.39
N PHE A 185 -0.03 11.42 -12.56
CA PHE A 185 0.23 12.46 -13.57
C PHE A 185 1.23 12.00 -14.64
N PHE A 186 1.38 10.69 -14.83
CA PHE A 186 2.21 10.09 -15.88
C PHE A 186 1.43 9.01 -16.64
N ASP A 187 1.88 8.66 -17.86
CA ASP A 187 1.29 7.57 -18.62
C ASP A 187 1.70 6.21 -18.03
N VAL A 188 0.80 5.63 -17.25
CA VAL A 188 1.01 4.33 -16.59
C VAL A 188 1.20 3.17 -17.57
N TRP A 189 0.77 3.34 -18.82
CA TRP A 189 0.90 2.34 -19.89
C TRP A 189 2.08 2.57 -20.83
N SER A 190 2.90 3.61 -20.61
CA SER A 190 4.02 3.98 -21.52
C SER A 190 5.03 2.84 -21.70
N ALA A 191 5.37 2.11 -20.64
CA ALA A 191 6.30 0.99 -20.69
C ALA A 191 5.78 -0.19 -21.55
N SER A 192 4.47 -0.39 -21.60
CA SER A 192 3.85 -1.44 -22.41
C SER A 192 3.75 -1.07 -23.89
N ARG A 193 3.61 0.23 -24.22
CA ARG A 193 3.57 0.70 -25.61
C ARG A 193 4.95 0.67 -26.28
N ALA A 194 6.03 0.80 -25.51
CA ALA A 194 7.39 0.71 -26.03
C ALA A 194 7.84 -0.72 -26.35
N ALA A 195 7.11 -1.73 -25.86
CA ALA A 195 7.43 -3.15 -26.03
C ALA A 195 6.53 -3.85 -27.09
N ALA A 196 5.58 -3.14 -27.68
CA ALA A 196 4.68 -3.60 -28.75
C ALA A 196 5.10 -3.04 -30.11
#